data_1a59bd743feb36834db0432b4a1b5ab5
#
_entry.id   1a59bd743feb36834db0432b4a1b5ab5
#
_cell.length_a   1.000
_cell.length_b   1.000
_cell.length_c   1.000
_cell.angle_alpha   90.00
_cell.angle_beta   90.00
_cell.angle_gamma   90.00
#
_symmetry.space_group_name_H-M   'P 1'
#
loop_
_entity.id
_entity.type
_entity.pdbx_description
1 polymer ?
#
loop_
_entity_poly.entity_id
_entity_poly.type
_entity_poly.pdbx_seq_one_letter_code
_entity_poly.pdbx_strand_id
1 'polypeptide(L)'
;MTLPSLYRCLSASALTILIALPAGAQSIVGKDKTGPVPNPVNLDASGMFQAKFVSVGDDMFIGGQPTEKALRELRAKGVMTIVNLRMPEEMAKVGFDEAALVKELGMKYVHIPMRGTADNPYGPKELDTFAAAMAAADGKVLLHCTIAWRASHLWAAYLIRERKVPVATALEQTRMINLMDNMRMGSGDQQPLEGFLGRAVPEMGHPK
;
A
#
# COMPACT_ATOMS: atom_id res chain seq x y z
N MET A 1 -59.74 -10.97 58.87
CA MET A 1 -58.40 -10.35 59.05
C MET A 1 -57.49 -10.90 57.94
N THR A 2 -57.32 -10.18 56.88
CA THR A 2 -56.60 -10.58 55.68
C THR A 2 -55.33 -9.73 55.59
N LEU A 3 -54.16 -10.38 55.57
CA LEU A 3 -52.87 -9.77 55.40
C LEU A 3 -52.57 -9.57 53.89
N PRO A 4 -52.02 -8.44 53.45
CA PRO A 4 -51.62 -8.25 52.06
C PRO A 4 -50.23 -8.80 51.78
N SER A 5 -50.14 -9.53 50.65
CA SER A 5 -48.90 -10.08 50.07
C SER A 5 -48.06 -8.97 49.41
N LEU A 6 -46.84 -8.80 49.83
CA LEU A 6 -45.85 -7.89 49.27
C LEU A 6 -45.10 -8.61 48.09
N TYR A 7 -45.43 -8.28 46.89
CA TYR A 7 -44.64 -8.64 45.72
C TYR A 7 -43.39 -7.73 45.63
N ARG A 8 -42.24 -8.31 45.86
CA ARG A 8 -40.95 -7.69 45.56
C ARG A 8 -40.64 -7.87 44.09
N CYS A 9 -40.70 -6.79 43.32
CA CYS A 9 -40.11 -6.73 41.97
C CYS A 9 -38.60 -6.75 42.06
N LEU A 10 -37.98 -7.85 41.66
CA LEU A 10 -36.53 -7.91 41.41
C LEU A 10 -36.28 -7.40 39.99
N SER A 11 -35.78 -6.18 39.89
CA SER A 11 -35.25 -5.62 38.64
C SER A 11 -33.91 -6.28 38.33
N ALA A 12 -33.89 -7.19 37.37
CA ALA A 12 -32.68 -7.75 36.80
C ALA A 12 -32.01 -6.69 35.87
N SER A 13 -31.00 -6.00 36.36
CA SER A 13 -30.16 -5.17 35.52
C SER A 13 -29.29 -6.09 34.66
N ALA A 14 -29.61 -6.19 33.37
CA ALA A 14 -28.79 -6.88 32.38
C ALA A 14 -27.53 -6.03 32.15
N LEU A 15 -26.40 -6.48 32.68
CA LEU A 15 -25.08 -5.93 32.41
C LEU A 15 -24.68 -6.36 30.98
N THR A 16 -24.88 -5.48 30.02
CA THR A 16 -24.39 -5.70 28.64
C THR A 16 -22.88 -5.57 28.62
N ILE A 17 -22.17 -6.68 28.68
CA ILE A 17 -20.72 -6.72 28.49
C ILE A 17 -20.47 -6.47 27.01
N LEU A 18 -20.02 -5.27 26.68
CA LEU A 18 -19.46 -4.96 25.35
C LEU A 18 -18.14 -5.69 25.25
N ILE A 19 -18.15 -6.89 24.63
CA ILE A 19 -16.92 -7.58 24.26
C ILE A 19 -16.33 -6.78 23.10
N ALA A 20 -15.29 -5.97 23.38
CA ALA A 20 -14.46 -5.40 22.34
C ALA A 20 -13.80 -6.58 21.59
N LEU A 21 -14.28 -6.86 20.40
CA LEU A 21 -13.60 -7.77 19.48
C LEU A 21 -12.18 -7.23 19.27
N PRO A 22 -11.15 -8.09 19.28
CA PRO A 22 -9.81 -7.65 18.93
C PRO A 22 -9.88 -7.01 17.56
N ALA A 23 -9.19 -5.87 17.38
CA ALA A 23 -9.06 -5.21 16.09
C ALA A 23 -8.58 -6.27 15.10
N GLY A 24 -9.49 -6.82 14.31
CA GLY A 24 -9.20 -7.87 13.36
C GLY A 24 -8.13 -7.37 12.39
N ALA A 25 -7.22 -8.23 12.03
CA ALA A 25 -6.22 -8.00 11.00
C ALA A 25 -6.87 -7.30 9.80
N GLN A 26 -6.42 -6.07 9.49
CA GLN A 26 -7.02 -5.28 8.41
C GLN A 26 -6.32 -5.63 7.09
N SER A 27 -6.87 -6.62 6.40
CA SER A 27 -6.44 -6.96 5.04
C SER A 27 -6.90 -5.88 4.07
N ILE A 28 -5.98 -5.36 3.26
CA ILE A 28 -6.22 -4.35 2.23
C ILE A 28 -5.94 -4.86 0.82
N VAL A 29 -5.43 -6.09 0.71
CA VAL A 29 -5.12 -6.80 -0.53
C VAL A 29 -6.25 -7.77 -0.89
N GLY A 30 -6.49 -8.00 -2.18
CA GLY A 30 -7.53 -8.90 -2.71
C GLY A 30 -8.78 -8.17 -3.18
N LYS A 31 -9.73 -8.93 -3.72
CA LYS A 31 -11.02 -8.40 -4.21
C LYS A 31 -11.90 -7.92 -3.06
N ASP A 32 -12.73 -6.93 -3.33
CA ASP A 32 -13.82 -6.46 -2.46
C ASP A 32 -13.40 -5.94 -1.07
N LYS A 33 -12.18 -5.42 -0.96
CA LYS A 33 -11.70 -4.81 0.29
C LYS A 33 -12.23 -3.37 0.44
N THR A 34 -13.25 -3.18 1.25
CA THR A 34 -13.98 -1.91 1.41
C THR A 34 -13.71 -1.18 2.73
N GLY A 35 -13.00 -1.75 3.66
CA GLY A 35 -12.72 -1.14 4.97
C GLY A 35 -11.78 0.09 4.90
N PRO A 36 -11.65 0.84 6.00
CA PRO A 36 -10.69 1.93 6.09
C PRO A 36 -9.26 1.41 5.87
N VAL A 37 -8.43 2.21 5.19
CA VAL A 37 -7.02 1.87 4.98
C VAL A 37 -6.22 2.37 6.17
N PRO A 38 -5.48 1.50 6.88
CA PRO A 38 -4.66 1.92 8.01
C PRO A 38 -3.54 2.87 7.60
N ASN A 39 -3.06 3.67 8.54
CA ASN A 39 -1.87 4.47 8.33
C ASN A 39 -0.64 3.57 8.12
N PRO A 40 0.32 3.99 7.28
CA PRO A 40 1.59 3.30 7.14
C PRO A 40 2.38 3.26 8.45
N VAL A 41 3.00 2.12 8.72
CA VAL A 41 3.91 1.91 9.85
C VAL A 41 5.33 1.73 9.33
N ASN A 42 6.26 2.57 9.75
CA ASN A 42 7.66 2.42 9.38
C ASN A 42 8.24 1.15 9.99
N LEU A 43 8.95 0.38 9.18
CA LEU A 43 9.66 -0.82 9.56
C LEU A 43 11.17 -0.57 9.47
N ASP A 44 11.94 -1.38 10.17
CA ASP A 44 13.40 -1.33 10.04
C ASP A 44 13.80 -1.78 8.62
N ALA A 45 14.43 -0.85 7.88
CA ALA A 45 14.93 -1.09 6.53
C ALA A 45 16.42 -1.46 6.50
N SER A 46 17.12 -1.41 7.63
CA SER A 46 18.56 -1.57 7.71
C SER A 46 19.07 -2.85 7.07
N GLY A 47 19.89 -2.71 6.02
CA GLY A 47 20.46 -3.82 5.27
C GLY A 47 19.47 -4.67 4.47
N MET A 48 18.18 -4.33 4.46
CA MET A 48 17.12 -5.08 3.79
C MET A 48 16.51 -4.33 2.61
N PHE A 49 16.35 -3.01 2.74
CA PHE A 49 15.76 -2.16 1.72
C PHE A 49 16.58 -0.89 1.54
N GLN A 50 16.62 -0.38 0.32
CA GLN A 50 17.15 0.95 0.05
C GLN A 50 16.14 2.00 0.52
N ALA A 51 16.57 2.90 1.42
CA ALA A 51 15.84 4.01 2.00
C ALA A 51 14.65 3.62 2.91
N LYS A 52 13.50 3.33 2.37
CA LYS A 52 12.23 3.19 3.10
C LYS A 52 11.70 1.77 3.04
N PHE A 53 11.07 1.36 4.15
CA PHE A 53 10.27 0.15 4.22
C PHE A 53 9.12 0.37 5.20
N VAL A 54 7.87 0.19 4.76
CA VAL A 54 6.66 0.37 5.56
C VAL A 54 5.69 -0.78 5.36
N SER A 55 4.84 -1.04 6.36
CA SER A 55 3.63 -1.84 6.20
C SER A 55 2.40 -0.93 6.20
N VAL A 56 1.37 -1.33 5.47
CA VAL A 56 0.02 -0.75 5.51
C VAL A 56 -0.95 -1.90 5.78
N GLY A 57 -1.53 -1.92 6.96
CA GLY A 57 -2.22 -3.12 7.45
C GLY A 57 -1.29 -4.32 7.57
N ASP A 58 -1.87 -5.52 7.43
CA ASP A 58 -1.12 -6.77 7.66
C ASP A 58 -0.57 -7.40 6.37
N ASP A 59 -0.99 -6.93 5.21
CA ASP A 59 -0.76 -7.61 3.94
C ASP A 59 -0.17 -6.74 2.81
N MET A 60 0.05 -5.45 3.05
CA MET A 60 0.70 -4.57 2.09
C MET A 60 2.03 -4.03 2.63
N PHE A 61 3.09 -4.19 1.85
CA PHE A 61 4.39 -3.61 2.11
C PHE A 61 4.77 -2.65 0.98
N ILE A 62 5.38 -1.52 1.34
CA ILE A 62 5.87 -0.53 0.36
C ILE A 62 7.30 -0.16 0.73
N GLY A 63 8.21 -0.19 -0.26
CA GLY A 63 9.62 0.05 0.03
C GLY A 63 10.46 0.55 -1.13
N GLY A 64 11.74 0.79 -0.83
CA GLY A 64 12.78 0.93 -1.82
C GLY A 64 13.19 -0.43 -2.37
N GLN A 65 14.33 -0.49 -3.09
CA GLN A 65 14.85 -1.75 -3.63
C GLN A 65 15.13 -2.75 -2.51
N PRO A 66 14.51 -3.94 -2.53
CA PRO A 66 14.84 -5.01 -1.61
C PRO A 66 16.16 -5.69 -1.96
N THR A 67 16.81 -6.27 -0.98
CA THR A 67 17.91 -7.24 -1.18
C THR A 67 17.35 -8.66 -1.42
N GLU A 68 18.19 -9.59 -1.90
CA GLU A 68 17.81 -11.02 -1.96
C GLU A 68 17.33 -11.54 -0.61
N LYS A 69 18.04 -11.18 0.46
CA LYS A 69 17.68 -11.56 1.83
C LYS A 69 16.29 -11.06 2.19
N ALA A 70 15.98 -9.79 1.86
CA ALA A 70 14.66 -9.21 2.09
C ALA A 70 13.54 -9.99 1.40
N LEU A 71 13.74 -10.36 0.13
CA LEU A 71 12.74 -11.12 -0.63
C LEU A 71 12.51 -12.51 -0.02
N ARG A 72 13.55 -13.21 0.40
CA ARG A 72 13.42 -14.52 1.08
C ARG A 72 12.68 -14.39 2.42
N GLU A 73 12.99 -13.38 3.21
CA GLU A 73 12.29 -13.14 4.49
C GLU A 73 10.83 -12.73 4.29
N LEU A 74 10.55 -11.90 3.29
CA LEU A 74 9.17 -11.51 2.95
C LEU A 74 8.35 -12.71 2.48
N ARG A 75 8.96 -13.61 1.69
CA ARG A 75 8.32 -14.87 1.30
C ARG A 75 7.92 -15.70 2.52
N ALA A 76 8.82 -15.83 3.50
CA ALA A 76 8.55 -16.53 4.76
C ALA A 76 7.43 -15.85 5.59
N LYS A 77 7.23 -14.53 5.43
CA LYS A 77 6.14 -13.76 6.05
C LYS A 77 4.82 -13.76 5.25
N GLY A 78 4.75 -14.54 4.16
CA GLY A 78 3.54 -14.69 3.36
C GLY A 78 3.37 -13.69 2.21
N VAL A 79 4.43 -12.98 1.82
CA VAL A 79 4.39 -12.19 0.58
C VAL A 79 4.39 -13.15 -0.61
N MET A 80 3.40 -12.98 -1.49
CA MET A 80 3.20 -13.81 -2.67
C MET A 80 3.26 -13.02 -3.97
N THR A 81 3.22 -11.70 -3.90
CA THR A 81 3.29 -10.84 -5.09
C THR A 81 4.30 -9.72 -4.88
N ILE A 82 5.21 -9.57 -5.82
CA ILE A 82 6.16 -8.46 -5.90
C ILE A 82 5.76 -7.58 -7.07
N VAL A 83 5.54 -6.29 -6.81
CA VAL A 83 5.29 -5.28 -7.84
C VAL A 83 6.48 -4.35 -7.91
N ASN A 84 7.21 -4.40 -9.02
CA ASN A 84 8.41 -3.60 -9.27
C ASN A 84 8.13 -2.49 -10.28
N LEU A 85 8.45 -1.25 -9.93
CA LEU A 85 8.24 -0.05 -10.75
C LEU A 85 9.51 0.46 -11.42
N ARG A 86 10.64 -0.24 -11.26
CA ARG A 86 11.93 0.21 -11.78
C ARG A 86 12.08 -0.09 -13.26
N MET A 87 12.83 0.77 -13.94
CA MET A 87 13.15 0.56 -15.34
C MET A 87 14.14 -0.61 -15.51
N PRO A 88 14.14 -1.32 -16.67
CA PRO A 88 15.08 -2.42 -16.91
C PRO A 88 16.54 -2.03 -16.71
N GLU A 89 16.94 -0.83 -17.12
CA GLU A 89 18.31 -0.34 -16.95
C GLU A 89 18.66 0.03 -15.49
N GLU A 90 17.66 0.26 -14.64
CA GLU A 90 17.86 0.36 -13.21
C GLU A 90 18.05 -1.02 -12.59
N MET A 91 17.29 -2.01 -13.08
CA MET A 91 17.40 -3.39 -12.61
C MET A 91 18.72 -4.04 -13.02
N ALA A 92 19.28 -3.70 -14.18
CA ALA A 92 20.59 -4.17 -14.61
C ALA A 92 21.75 -3.77 -13.68
N LYS A 93 21.53 -2.78 -12.79
CA LYS A 93 22.50 -2.31 -11.78
C LYS A 93 22.30 -2.97 -10.41
N VAL A 94 21.26 -3.78 -10.25
CA VAL A 94 21.03 -4.56 -9.04
C VAL A 94 21.90 -5.81 -9.12
N GLY A 95 22.56 -6.18 -8.03
CA GLY A 95 23.56 -7.24 -8.01
C GLY A 95 23.00 -8.68 -8.17
N PHE A 96 21.70 -8.83 -8.44
CA PHE A 96 21.02 -10.13 -8.64
C PHE A 96 19.82 -9.99 -9.61
N ASP A 97 19.39 -11.10 -10.16
CA ASP A 97 18.18 -11.17 -10.98
C ASP A 97 16.94 -11.34 -10.08
N GLU A 98 16.27 -10.21 -9.82
CA GLU A 98 15.08 -10.18 -8.96
C GLU A 98 13.93 -11.01 -9.52
N ALA A 99 13.69 -10.96 -10.84
CA ALA A 99 12.59 -11.70 -11.46
C ALA A 99 12.82 -13.22 -11.36
N ALA A 100 14.05 -13.67 -11.60
CA ALA A 100 14.42 -15.09 -11.44
C ALA A 100 14.28 -15.54 -9.98
N LEU A 101 14.74 -14.74 -9.01
CA LEU A 101 14.62 -15.04 -7.59
C LEU A 101 13.16 -15.10 -7.14
N VAL A 102 12.34 -14.13 -7.53
CA VAL A 102 10.91 -14.12 -7.18
C VAL A 102 10.20 -15.36 -7.71
N LYS A 103 10.54 -15.79 -8.94
CA LYS A 103 10.02 -17.03 -9.53
C LYS A 103 10.53 -18.27 -8.77
N GLU A 104 11.82 -18.34 -8.43
CA GLU A 104 12.41 -19.42 -7.60
C GLU A 104 11.67 -19.57 -6.28
N LEU A 105 11.31 -18.46 -5.64
CA LEU A 105 10.58 -18.43 -4.38
C LEU A 105 9.08 -18.76 -4.51
N GLY A 106 8.58 -19.03 -5.72
CA GLY A 106 7.18 -19.33 -5.97
C GLY A 106 6.26 -18.11 -5.78
N MET A 107 6.78 -16.91 -5.96
CA MET A 107 6.02 -15.66 -5.90
C MET A 107 5.67 -15.16 -7.31
N LYS A 108 4.62 -14.34 -7.41
CA LYS A 108 4.24 -13.63 -8.64
C LYS A 108 5.07 -12.35 -8.78
N TYR A 109 5.65 -12.15 -9.95
CA TYR A 109 6.36 -10.91 -10.29
C TYR A 109 5.52 -10.08 -11.26
N VAL A 110 5.24 -8.83 -10.88
CA VAL A 110 4.52 -7.85 -11.71
C VAL A 110 5.45 -6.68 -11.96
N HIS A 111 5.92 -6.53 -13.19
CA HIS A 111 6.82 -5.45 -13.57
C HIS A 111 6.05 -4.35 -14.29
N ILE A 112 6.05 -3.14 -13.73
CA ILE A 112 5.38 -1.95 -14.27
C ILE A 112 6.43 -0.85 -14.38
N PRO A 113 7.33 -0.92 -15.39
CA PRO A 113 8.41 0.06 -15.51
C PRO A 113 7.85 1.44 -15.83
N MET A 114 8.26 2.44 -15.06
CA MET A 114 7.78 3.82 -15.23
C MET A 114 8.86 4.84 -14.84
N ARG A 115 8.92 5.94 -15.60
CA ARG A 115 9.90 7.02 -15.41
C ARG A 115 9.31 8.41 -15.69
N GLY A 116 8.06 8.51 -16.13
CA GLY A 116 7.42 9.76 -16.55
C GLY A 116 7.87 10.26 -17.93
N THR A 117 8.34 9.35 -18.79
CA THR A 117 8.60 9.64 -20.21
C THR A 117 7.42 9.19 -21.07
N ALA A 118 7.38 9.61 -22.34
CA ALA A 118 6.32 9.21 -23.26
C ALA A 118 6.17 7.68 -23.39
N ASP A 119 7.30 6.95 -23.41
CA ASP A 119 7.33 5.48 -23.54
C ASP A 119 7.06 4.75 -22.21
N ASN A 120 7.31 5.43 -21.06
CA ASN A 120 7.15 4.85 -19.74
C ASN A 120 6.49 5.88 -18.80
N PRO A 121 5.21 6.25 -19.06
CA PRO A 121 4.53 7.33 -18.37
C PRO A 121 4.17 6.98 -16.92
N TYR A 122 3.82 7.99 -16.17
CA TYR A 122 2.98 7.86 -14.99
C TYR A 122 1.53 8.03 -15.45
N GLY A 123 0.86 6.95 -15.80
CA GLY A 123 -0.44 7.02 -16.46
C GLY A 123 -1.52 6.13 -15.87
N PRO A 124 -2.78 6.33 -16.27
CA PRO A 124 -3.90 5.52 -15.81
C PRO A 124 -3.73 4.02 -16.08
N LYS A 125 -3.06 3.64 -17.18
CA LYS A 125 -2.80 2.24 -17.54
C LYS A 125 -1.89 1.54 -16.52
N GLU A 126 -0.87 2.23 -16.02
CA GLU A 126 0.04 1.72 -14.99
C GLU A 126 -0.72 1.51 -13.67
N LEU A 127 -1.62 2.44 -13.34
CA LEU A 127 -2.52 2.30 -12.19
C LEU A 127 -3.52 1.14 -12.38
N ASP A 128 -4.07 0.94 -13.58
CA ASP A 128 -4.94 -0.20 -13.89
C ASP A 128 -4.21 -1.53 -13.70
N THR A 129 -2.97 -1.61 -14.18
CA THR A 129 -2.12 -2.80 -14.03
C THR A 129 -1.86 -3.10 -12.56
N PHE A 130 -1.56 -2.07 -11.77
CA PHE A 130 -1.37 -2.22 -10.32
C PHE A 130 -2.67 -2.65 -9.62
N ALA A 131 -3.80 -2.01 -9.93
CA ALA A 131 -5.10 -2.36 -9.36
C ALA A 131 -5.49 -3.81 -9.67
N ALA A 132 -5.24 -4.28 -10.90
CA ALA A 132 -5.44 -5.67 -11.28
C ALA A 132 -4.53 -6.63 -10.50
N ALA A 133 -3.26 -6.25 -10.27
CA ALA A 133 -2.34 -7.04 -9.45
C ALA A 133 -2.82 -7.16 -8.01
N MET A 134 -3.28 -6.05 -7.41
CA MET A 134 -3.84 -6.03 -6.06
C MET A 134 -5.10 -6.90 -5.94
N ALA A 135 -6.01 -6.83 -6.92
CA ALA A 135 -7.23 -7.62 -6.94
C ALA A 135 -6.96 -9.13 -7.12
N ALA A 136 -5.92 -9.49 -7.86
CA ALA A 136 -5.53 -10.86 -8.16
C ALA A 136 -4.50 -11.45 -7.17
N ALA A 137 -4.11 -10.68 -6.15
CA ALA A 137 -3.13 -11.15 -5.18
C ALA A 137 -3.74 -12.22 -4.26
N ASP A 138 -2.98 -13.30 -4.10
CA ASP A 138 -3.27 -14.41 -3.19
C ASP A 138 -2.20 -14.42 -2.09
N GLY A 139 -2.38 -13.59 -1.09
CA GLY A 139 -1.40 -13.33 -0.03
C GLY A 139 -0.91 -11.89 -0.01
N LYS A 140 0.16 -11.63 0.73
CA LYS A 140 0.69 -10.28 0.93
C LYS A 140 1.41 -9.76 -0.31
N VAL A 141 1.45 -8.43 -0.46
CA VAL A 141 2.06 -7.75 -1.60
C VAL A 141 3.21 -6.86 -1.15
N LEU A 142 4.33 -6.88 -1.87
CA LEU A 142 5.35 -5.83 -1.84
C LEU A 142 5.23 -4.96 -3.09
N LEU A 143 5.07 -3.66 -2.91
CA LEU A 143 5.22 -2.64 -3.94
C LEU A 143 6.54 -1.91 -3.73
N HIS A 144 7.42 -1.86 -4.74
CA HIS A 144 8.68 -1.16 -4.58
C HIS A 144 9.15 -0.42 -5.84
N CYS A 145 10.05 0.52 -5.62
CA CYS A 145 10.88 1.12 -6.66
C CYS A 145 12.33 1.25 -6.12
N THR A 146 13.08 2.31 -6.45
CA THR A 146 14.42 2.52 -5.91
C THR A 146 14.40 2.96 -4.44
N ILE A 147 13.63 4.03 -4.14
CA ILE A 147 13.59 4.67 -2.80
C ILE A 147 12.15 4.87 -2.28
N ALA A 148 11.19 4.07 -2.72
CA ALA A 148 9.76 4.16 -2.44
C ALA A 148 9.03 5.42 -2.98
N TRP A 149 9.69 6.34 -3.67
CA TRP A 149 9.07 7.58 -4.16
C TRP A 149 7.98 7.31 -5.23
N ARG A 150 8.29 6.58 -6.31
CA ARG A 150 7.29 6.18 -7.34
C ARG A 150 6.19 5.33 -6.72
N ALA A 151 6.57 4.43 -5.82
CA ALA A 151 5.67 3.54 -5.13
C ALA A 151 4.64 4.30 -4.27
N SER A 152 5.06 5.36 -3.56
CA SER A 152 4.14 6.17 -2.76
C SER A 152 3.13 6.94 -3.60
N HIS A 153 3.52 7.46 -4.79
CA HIS A 153 2.60 8.15 -5.71
C HIS A 153 1.58 7.17 -6.32
N LEU A 154 2.04 5.99 -6.76
CA LEU A 154 1.14 4.97 -7.30
C LEU A 154 0.17 4.46 -6.21
N TRP A 155 0.65 4.30 -4.98
CA TRP A 155 -0.18 3.94 -3.85
C TRP A 155 -1.22 5.02 -3.53
N ALA A 156 -0.83 6.31 -3.53
CA ALA A 156 -1.79 7.42 -3.37
C ALA A 156 -2.89 7.37 -4.43
N ALA A 157 -2.52 7.18 -5.70
CA ALA A 157 -3.48 7.07 -6.79
C ALA A 157 -4.45 5.90 -6.60
N TYR A 158 -3.94 4.75 -6.16
CA TYR A 158 -4.75 3.56 -5.84
C TYR A 158 -5.73 3.85 -4.70
N LEU A 159 -5.28 4.48 -3.62
CA LEU A 159 -6.13 4.88 -2.50
C LEU A 159 -7.28 5.77 -2.96
N ILE A 160 -6.98 6.79 -3.76
CA ILE A 160 -7.96 7.77 -4.24
C ILE A 160 -8.94 7.12 -5.22
N ARG A 161 -8.44 6.41 -6.22
CA ARG A 161 -9.26 5.90 -7.32
C ARG A 161 -10.00 4.62 -6.96
N GLU A 162 -9.32 3.64 -6.37
CA GLU A 162 -9.89 2.31 -6.11
C GLU A 162 -10.52 2.20 -4.73
N ARG A 163 -9.86 2.79 -3.73
CA ARG A 163 -10.31 2.68 -2.33
C ARG A 163 -11.21 3.84 -1.91
N LYS A 164 -11.43 4.86 -2.80
CA LYS A 164 -12.26 6.03 -2.54
C LYS A 164 -11.84 6.83 -1.30
N VAL A 165 -10.57 6.75 -0.94
CA VAL A 165 -10.00 7.55 0.15
C VAL A 165 -9.98 9.02 -0.28
N PRO A 166 -10.40 9.97 0.57
CA PRO A 166 -10.29 11.41 0.27
C PRO A 166 -8.85 11.80 -0.07
N VAL A 167 -8.68 12.70 -1.04
CA VAL A 167 -7.36 13.10 -1.55
C VAL A 167 -6.44 13.54 -0.42
N ALA A 168 -6.89 14.45 0.45
CA ALA A 168 -6.10 14.94 1.57
C ALA A 168 -5.59 13.81 2.48
N THR A 169 -6.45 12.84 2.82
CA THR A 169 -6.09 11.69 3.64
C THR A 169 -5.07 10.77 2.93
N ALA A 170 -5.28 10.51 1.62
CA ALA A 170 -4.35 9.71 0.85
C ALA A 170 -2.96 10.35 0.77
N LEU A 171 -2.90 11.68 0.59
CA LEU A 171 -1.65 12.42 0.58
C LEU A 171 -0.96 12.40 1.95
N GLU A 172 -1.70 12.60 3.03
CA GLU A 172 -1.16 12.52 4.40
C GLU A 172 -0.52 11.15 4.66
N GLN A 173 -1.25 10.07 4.39
CA GLN A 173 -0.74 8.72 4.54
C GLN A 173 0.52 8.46 3.70
N THR A 174 0.52 8.87 2.45
CA THR A 174 1.63 8.59 1.52
C THR A 174 2.86 9.47 1.74
N ARG A 175 2.71 10.68 2.31
CA ARG A 175 3.83 11.48 2.82
C ARG A 175 4.58 10.77 3.95
N MET A 176 3.91 9.97 4.75
CA MET A 176 4.57 9.12 5.76
C MET A 176 5.46 8.05 5.12
N ILE A 177 5.20 7.65 3.88
CA ILE A 177 6.04 6.71 3.13
C ILE A 177 7.22 7.44 2.52
N ASN A 178 7.05 8.07 1.38
CA ASN A 178 8.07 8.89 0.70
C ASN A 178 7.47 9.76 -0.41
N LEU A 179 6.20 10.16 -0.32
CA LEU A 179 5.64 11.10 -1.28
C LEU A 179 6.20 12.49 -0.98
N MET A 180 6.77 13.12 -2.00
CA MET A 180 7.34 14.46 -1.93
C MET A 180 6.61 15.36 -2.94
N ASP A 181 5.95 16.39 -2.45
CA ASP A 181 5.09 17.27 -3.25
C ASP A 181 5.86 18.07 -4.30
N ASN A 182 7.13 18.36 -4.04
CA ASN A 182 7.98 19.22 -4.87
C ASN A 182 9.00 18.46 -5.72
N MET A 183 9.07 17.14 -5.62
CA MET A 183 9.97 16.31 -6.42
C MET A 183 9.28 15.87 -7.70
N ARG A 184 9.84 16.25 -8.84
CA ARG A 184 9.44 15.81 -10.17
C ARG A 184 10.54 14.97 -10.78
N MET A 185 10.19 13.86 -11.38
CA MET A 185 11.12 12.99 -12.11
C MET A 185 10.54 12.68 -13.49
N GLY A 186 11.34 12.92 -14.51
CA GLY A 186 10.96 12.76 -15.90
C GLY A 186 10.99 14.08 -16.67
N SER A 187 10.61 14.03 -17.94
CA SER A 187 10.67 15.16 -18.88
C SER A 187 9.43 16.09 -18.84
N GLY A 188 8.53 15.90 -17.88
CA GLY A 188 7.28 16.65 -17.83
C GLY A 188 7.08 17.43 -16.54
N ASP A 189 6.23 18.45 -16.62
CA ASP A 189 5.82 19.28 -15.48
C ASP A 189 4.79 18.59 -14.58
N GLN A 190 4.33 17.39 -14.97
CA GLN A 190 3.26 16.67 -14.30
C GLN A 190 3.79 15.88 -13.10
N GLN A 191 3.10 15.99 -11.98
CA GLN A 191 3.35 15.13 -10.83
C GLN A 191 2.92 13.68 -11.15
N PRO A 192 3.67 12.65 -10.70
CA PRO A 192 3.28 11.26 -10.96
C PRO A 192 1.84 10.93 -10.55
N LEU A 193 1.40 11.43 -9.41
CA LEU A 193 0.02 11.23 -8.94
C LEU A 193 -1.02 11.75 -9.92
N GLU A 194 -0.80 12.94 -10.48
CA GLU A 194 -1.70 13.54 -11.46
C GLU A 194 -1.72 12.74 -12.76
N GLY A 195 -0.56 12.24 -13.18
CA GLY A 195 -0.44 11.33 -14.32
C GLY A 195 -1.25 10.06 -14.13
N PHE A 196 -1.09 9.38 -13.01
CA PHE A 196 -1.85 8.16 -12.69
C PHE A 196 -3.36 8.40 -12.64
N LEU A 197 -3.79 9.53 -12.10
CA LEU A 197 -5.20 9.88 -12.00
C LEU A 197 -5.78 10.46 -13.31
N GLY A 198 -4.94 10.90 -14.25
CA GLY A 198 -5.34 11.59 -15.47
C GLY A 198 -6.02 12.93 -15.21
N ARG A 199 -5.76 13.57 -14.06
CA ARG A 199 -6.34 14.86 -13.66
C ARG A 199 -5.44 15.61 -12.68
N ALA A 200 -5.60 16.91 -12.60
CA ALA A 200 -4.93 17.74 -11.59
C ALA A 200 -5.32 17.35 -10.15
N VAL A 201 -4.38 17.55 -9.25
CA VAL A 201 -4.53 17.33 -7.80
C VAL A 201 -4.06 18.64 -7.09
N PRO A 202 -4.95 19.62 -6.93
CA PRO A 202 -4.59 20.94 -6.38
C PRO A 202 -3.94 20.87 -4.98
N GLU A 203 -4.29 19.85 -4.20
CA GLU A 203 -3.76 19.61 -2.85
C GLU A 203 -2.28 19.24 -2.83
N MET A 204 -1.70 18.86 -3.97
CA MET A 204 -0.26 18.56 -4.10
C MET A 204 0.63 19.81 -4.00
N GLY A 205 0.07 20.99 -4.17
CA GLY A 205 0.86 22.21 -4.25
C GLY A 205 1.67 22.28 -5.56
N HIS A 206 1.30 23.19 -6.47
CA HIS A 206 2.12 23.46 -7.64
C HIS A 206 3.16 24.52 -7.29
N PRO A 207 4.45 24.34 -7.60
CA PRO A 207 5.41 25.43 -7.48
C PRO A 207 4.94 26.56 -8.39
N LYS A 208 4.88 27.78 -7.82
CA LYS A 208 4.61 29.01 -8.55
C LYS A 208 5.74 29.34 -9.50
#